data_e74ea8f1a7f15db1ec67dd669d9bc0de
#
_entry.id   e74ea8f1a7f15db1ec67dd669d9bc0de
#
_cell.length_a   1.000
_cell.length_b   1.000
_cell.length_c   1.000
_cell.angle_alpha   90.00
_cell.angle_beta   90.00
_cell.angle_gamma   90.00
#
_symmetry.space_group_name_H-M   'P 1'
#
loop_
_entity.id
_entity.type
_entity.pdbx_description
1 polymer ?
#
loop_
_entity_poly.entity_id
_entity_poly.type
_entity_poly.pdbx_seq_one_letter_code
_entity_poly.pdbx_strand_id
1 'polypeptide(L)'
;MYRFTTKPTRALHLFLWLVAIAAAIPAQAAWKYTSIDYPGATATQVFGLNDRGEAVGEATVGTMQFGFTYNTKKATFTVLPNVPGAPTTNTLAINNAGLVAGSAGDGTNNRGIILDKGAFSFFSTPGWAYTESRGISDNGQLVTGYGADSSLSNYVGFIYDTQDNRFIEFLPSIFTIAQGINSHKQVVGNVQLDPSVAYPGAPAGGYGFLRQPNGDVVLFRVNGAINNRGRGINNSGLITGFFSDTSTHVNRGFVAQVAVAPAYQDVTVQGDALLDVPGAGGTIAEAINDSGHVAGTWFDAAGNYHGFFAAPVPGTK
;
A
#
# COMPACT_ATOMS: atom_id res chain seq x y z
N MET A 1 70.74 0.90 -37.75
CA MET A 1 70.40 1.77 -36.60
C MET A 1 69.10 2.44 -36.88
N TYR A 2 67.94 1.78 -36.55
CA TYR A 2 66.64 2.29 -36.79
C TYR A 2 66.03 2.78 -35.47
N ARG A 3 65.67 4.06 -35.40
CA ARG A 3 64.93 4.68 -34.27
C ARG A 3 63.43 4.50 -34.46
N PHE A 4 62.78 3.80 -33.55
CA PHE A 4 61.33 3.80 -33.43
C PHE A 4 60.88 4.97 -32.56
N THR A 5 60.10 5.88 -33.14
CA THR A 5 59.40 6.94 -32.42
C THR A 5 57.99 6.45 -32.08
N THR A 6 57.72 6.22 -30.80
CA THR A 6 56.39 5.91 -30.30
C THR A 6 55.60 7.22 -30.10
N LYS A 7 54.48 7.34 -30.77
CA LYS A 7 53.52 8.40 -30.52
C LYS A 7 52.70 8.07 -29.26
N PRO A 8 52.41 9.05 -28.37
CA PRO A 8 51.55 8.80 -27.23
C PRO A 8 50.09 8.77 -27.69
N THR A 9 49.40 7.66 -27.42
CA THR A 9 47.96 7.52 -27.53
C THR A 9 47.29 8.34 -26.42
N ARG A 10 46.57 9.39 -26.79
CA ARG A 10 45.69 10.12 -25.87
C ARG A 10 44.50 9.22 -25.53
N ALA A 11 44.39 8.74 -24.29
CA ALA A 11 43.22 8.11 -23.75
C ALA A 11 42.15 9.20 -23.56
N LEU A 12 41.06 9.13 -24.34
CA LEU A 12 39.90 9.98 -24.21
C LEU A 12 39.07 9.42 -23.06
N HIS A 13 39.16 10.02 -21.87
CA HIS A 13 38.29 9.70 -20.76
C HIS A 13 36.90 10.31 -21.04
N LEU A 14 35.99 9.46 -21.50
CA LEU A 14 34.58 9.80 -21.61
C LEU A 14 34.01 9.82 -20.18
N PHE A 15 33.87 11.01 -19.57
CA PHE A 15 33.06 11.18 -18.36
C PHE A 15 31.57 11.12 -18.74
N LEU A 16 30.96 9.95 -18.55
CA LEU A 16 29.49 9.87 -18.55
C LEU A 16 29.00 10.59 -17.29
N TRP A 17 28.48 11.79 -17.48
CA TRP A 17 27.64 12.43 -16.48
C TRP A 17 26.29 11.70 -16.48
N LEU A 18 26.08 10.83 -15.46
CA LEU A 18 24.74 10.36 -15.15
C LEU A 18 23.95 11.57 -14.63
N VAL A 19 23.20 12.22 -15.51
CA VAL A 19 22.16 13.17 -15.09
C VAL A 19 21.06 12.31 -14.49
N ALA A 20 21.01 12.21 -13.16
CA ALA A 20 19.83 11.75 -12.46
C ALA A 20 18.73 12.80 -12.75
N ILE A 21 17.85 12.49 -13.69
CA ILE A 21 16.60 13.24 -13.88
C ILE A 21 15.77 12.86 -12.66
N ALA A 22 15.89 13.64 -11.59
CA ALA A 22 14.87 13.68 -10.58
C ALA A 22 13.61 14.19 -11.30
N ALA A 23 12.67 13.27 -11.60
CA ALA A 23 11.36 13.67 -12.05
C ALA A 23 10.80 14.57 -10.95
N ALA A 24 10.73 15.88 -11.22
CA ALA A 24 10.09 16.81 -10.32
C ALA A 24 8.64 16.35 -10.19
N ILE A 25 8.28 15.86 -8.99
CA ILE A 25 6.87 15.69 -8.64
C ILE A 25 6.27 17.09 -8.80
N PRO A 26 5.24 17.28 -9.64
CA PRO A 26 4.62 18.59 -9.79
C PRO A 26 4.25 19.04 -8.36
N ALA A 27 4.55 20.30 -8.02
CA ALA A 27 4.19 20.88 -6.73
C ALA A 27 2.71 20.57 -6.48
N GLN A 28 2.45 19.60 -5.64
CA GLN A 28 1.12 19.08 -5.39
C GLN A 28 0.50 20.03 -4.37
N ALA A 29 -0.57 20.68 -4.78
CA ALA A 29 -1.33 21.61 -3.98
C ALA A 29 -1.77 20.95 -2.67
N ALA A 30 -1.94 21.78 -1.63
CA ALA A 30 -2.45 21.38 -0.32
C ALA A 30 -3.64 20.43 -0.43
N TRP A 31 -3.74 19.48 0.48
CA TRP A 31 -4.82 18.51 0.52
C TRP A 31 -6.09 19.09 1.15
N LYS A 32 -7.22 18.82 0.53
CA LYS A 32 -8.53 19.05 1.15
C LYS A 32 -8.99 17.75 1.80
N TYR A 33 -9.04 17.73 3.12
CA TYR A 33 -9.49 16.58 3.91
C TYR A 33 -11.00 16.63 4.18
N THR A 34 -11.62 15.44 4.14
CA THR A 34 -12.98 15.20 4.56
C THR A 34 -12.96 13.99 5.49
N SER A 35 -13.51 14.13 6.71
CA SER A 35 -13.62 13.01 7.64
C SER A 35 -14.71 12.03 7.14
N ILE A 36 -14.45 10.74 7.36
CA ILE A 36 -15.38 9.65 7.09
C ILE A 36 -15.63 8.95 8.42
N ASP A 37 -16.67 9.36 9.13
CA ASP A 37 -17.02 8.76 10.41
C ASP A 37 -18.41 8.12 10.28
N TYR A 38 -18.49 6.80 10.53
CA TYR A 38 -19.76 6.11 10.53
C TYR A 38 -20.62 6.57 11.72
N PRO A 39 -21.90 6.93 11.50
CA PRO A 39 -22.74 7.48 12.56
C PRO A 39 -22.84 6.55 13.79
N GLY A 40 -22.46 7.06 14.95
CA GLY A 40 -22.50 6.33 16.22
C GLY A 40 -21.34 5.33 16.42
N ALA A 41 -20.37 5.27 15.52
CA ALA A 41 -19.20 4.44 15.70
C ALA A 41 -18.21 5.03 16.72
N THR A 42 -17.55 4.15 17.47
CA THR A 42 -16.40 4.47 18.33
C THR A 42 -15.08 4.44 17.56
N ALA A 43 -15.06 3.76 16.40
CA ALA A 43 -13.95 3.74 15.48
C ALA A 43 -14.46 3.57 14.05
N THR A 44 -13.86 4.33 13.13
CA THR A 44 -14.06 4.18 11.69
C THR A 44 -12.71 4.14 11.01
N GLN A 45 -12.46 3.09 10.22
CA GLN A 45 -11.23 2.92 9.47
C GLN A 45 -11.55 2.75 7.99
N VAL A 46 -10.77 3.40 7.12
CA VAL A 46 -10.90 3.29 5.66
C VAL A 46 -9.63 2.68 5.11
N PHE A 47 -9.78 1.65 4.26
CA PHE A 47 -8.67 0.84 3.75
C PHE A 47 -8.54 0.87 2.23
N GLY A 48 -9.62 1.05 1.49
CA GLY A 48 -9.62 1.04 0.03
C GLY A 48 -10.40 2.20 -0.58
N LEU A 49 -10.05 2.56 -1.81
CA LEU A 49 -10.67 3.62 -2.60
C LEU A 49 -10.58 3.27 -4.09
N ASN A 50 -11.70 3.37 -4.83
CA ASN A 50 -11.72 3.20 -6.27
C ASN A 50 -11.83 4.55 -7.03
N ASP A 51 -11.77 4.51 -8.37
CA ASP A 51 -11.83 5.72 -9.21
C ASP A 51 -13.22 6.35 -9.28
N ARG A 52 -14.27 5.60 -8.90
CA ARG A 52 -15.61 6.16 -8.82
C ARG A 52 -15.84 7.00 -7.56
N GLY A 53 -14.87 6.98 -6.63
CA GLY A 53 -14.93 7.65 -5.34
C GLY A 53 -15.74 6.85 -4.32
N GLU A 54 -15.70 5.52 -4.42
CA GLU A 54 -16.22 4.63 -3.39
C GLU A 54 -15.06 4.15 -2.51
N ALA A 55 -15.13 4.45 -1.23
CA ALA A 55 -14.20 3.95 -0.23
C ALA A 55 -14.78 2.71 0.46
N VAL A 56 -13.93 1.79 0.87
CA VAL A 56 -14.29 0.64 1.70
C VAL A 56 -13.55 0.70 3.02
N GLY A 57 -14.21 0.26 4.09
CA GLY A 57 -13.64 0.31 5.43
C GLY A 57 -14.46 -0.49 6.43
N GLU A 58 -14.15 -0.28 7.69
CA GLU A 58 -14.78 -0.93 8.84
C GLU A 58 -15.16 0.07 9.90
N ALA A 59 -16.29 -0.17 10.56
CA ALA A 59 -16.77 0.63 11.67
C ALA A 59 -17.09 -0.26 12.88
N THR A 60 -16.85 0.30 14.07
CA THR A 60 -17.19 -0.34 15.35
C THR A 60 -18.28 0.46 16.04
N VAL A 61 -19.46 -0.14 16.25
CA VAL A 61 -20.57 0.42 17.00
C VAL A 61 -20.85 -0.48 18.21
N GLY A 62 -20.64 0.03 19.40
CA GLY A 62 -20.68 -0.79 20.61
C GLY A 62 -19.63 -1.90 20.55
N THR A 63 -20.07 -3.16 20.52
CA THR A 63 -19.18 -4.35 20.39
C THR A 63 -19.19 -4.94 18.98
N MET A 64 -19.96 -4.38 18.06
CA MET A 64 -20.08 -4.90 16.70
C MET A 64 -19.13 -4.18 15.76
N GLN A 65 -18.33 -4.98 15.04
CA GLN A 65 -17.52 -4.52 13.91
C GLN A 65 -18.15 -5.02 12.62
N PHE A 66 -18.22 -4.17 11.62
CA PHE A 66 -18.76 -4.50 10.30
C PHE A 66 -18.11 -3.68 9.19
N GLY A 67 -18.10 -4.24 8.00
CA GLY A 67 -17.62 -3.59 6.79
C GLY A 67 -18.64 -2.61 6.22
N PHE A 68 -18.16 -1.57 5.55
CA PHE A 68 -19.00 -0.63 4.82
C PHE A 68 -18.35 -0.20 3.51
N THR A 69 -19.18 0.30 2.58
CA THR A 69 -18.73 1.21 1.52
C THR A 69 -19.24 2.61 1.80
N TYR A 70 -18.44 3.61 1.41
CA TYR A 70 -18.78 5.03 1.52
C TYR A 70 -18.63 5.71 0.16
N ASN A 71 -19.71 6.36 -0.30
CA ASN A 71 -19.65 7.15 -1.52
C ASN A 71 -19.22 8.59 -1.19
N THR A 72 -18.01 8.97 -1.60
CA THR A 72 -17.42 10.28 -1.27
C THR A 72 -18.15 11.46 -1.89
N LYS A 73 -18.90 11.27 -2.99
CA LYS A 73 -19.66 12.32 -3.66
C LYS A 73 -21.03 12.56 -3.02
N LYS A 74 -21.67 11.46 -2.55
CA LYS A 74 -23.01 11.50 -1.94
C LYS A 74 -22.96 11.57 -0.42
N ALA A 75 -21.80 11.36 0.19
CA ALA A 75 -21.61 11.25 1.64
C ALA A 75 -22.54 10.19 2.28
N THR A 76 -22.65 9.01 1.65
CA THR A 76 -23.55 7.94 2.10
C THR A 76 -22.81 6.65 2.36
N PHE A 77 -23.15 5.99 3.48
CA PHE A 77 -22.67 4.67 3.85
C PHE A 77 -23.62 3.58 3.36
N THR A 78 -23.05 2.44 3.00
CA THR A 78 -23.76 1.18 2.77
C THR A 78 -23.05 0.09 3.56
N VAL A 79 -23.76 -0.56 4.49
CA VAL A 79 -23.20 -1.67 5.28
C VAL A 79 -23.05 -2.88 4.38
N LEU A 80 -21.89 -3.52 4.44
CA LEU A 80 -21.61 -4.76 3.72
C LEU A 80 -22.05 -5.98 4.53
N PRO A 81 -22.44 -7.07 3.87
CA PRO A 81 -22.78 -8.30 4.59
C PRO A 81 -21.54 -8.92 5.23
N ASN A 82 -21.72 -9.55 6.40
CA ASN A 82 -20.75 -10.43 6.99
C ASN A 82 -20.86 -11.83 6.37
N VAL A 83 -19.74 -12.57 6.34
CA VAL A 83 -19.76 -13.98 5.98
C VAL A 83 -20.56 -14.76 7.02
N PRO A 84 -21.61 -15.50 6.63
CA PRO A 84 -22.45 -16.24 7.57
C PRO A 84 -21.64 -17.21 8.42
N GLY A 85 -21.80 -17.12 9.75
CA GLY A 85 -21.10 -17.99 10.71
C GLY A 85 -19.64 -17.63 10.98
N ALA A 86 -19.06 -16.62 10.31
CA ALA A 86 -17.75 -16.11 10.64
C ALA A 86 -17.83 -15.03 11.73
N PRO A 87 -17.08 -15.16 12.85
CA PRO A 87 -16.98 -14.10 13.86
C PRO A 87 -16.44 -12.78 13.35
N THR A 88 -15.57 -12.84 12.34
CA THR A 88 -14.98 -11.65 11.72
C THR A 88 -15.09 -11.71 10.20
N THR A 89 -15.42 -10.56 9.61
CA THR A 89 -15.37 -10.32 8.16
C THR A 89 -14.72 -8.97 7.94
N ASN A 90 -13.50 -8.97 7.41
CA ASN A 90 -12.74 -7.76 7.12
C ASN A 90 -12.92 -7.36 5.65
N THR A 91 -13.11 -6.08 5.41
CA THR A 91 -13.30 -5.49 4.07
C THR A 91 -12.21 -4.45 3.82
N LEU A 92 -11.19 -4.79 3.00
CA LEU A 92 -9.90 -4.11 3.00
C LEU A 92 -9.55 -3.44 1.66
N ALA A 93 -10.13 -3.89 0.55
CA ALA A 93 -9.87 -3.31 -0.76
C ALA A 93 -11.15 -3.29 -1.61
N ILE A 94 -11.22 -2.33 -2.54
CA ILE A 94 -12.30 -2.21 -3.51
C ILE A 94 -11.75 -1.81 -4.87
N ASN A 95 -12.22 -2.45 -5.95
CA ASN A 95 -11.83 -2.11 -7.31
C ASN A 95 -12.90 -1.27 -8.05
N ASN A 96 -12.59 -0.89 -9.30
CA ASN A 96 -13.50 -0.10 -10.14
C ASN A 96 -14.78 -0.86 -10.56
N ALA A 97 -14.81 -2.18 -10.50
CA ALA A 97 -16.04 -2.95 -10.72
C ALA A 97 -16.95 -3.02 -9.47
N GLY A 98 -16.44 -2.62 -8.29
CA GLY A 98 -17.13 -2.70 -7.01
C GLY A 98 -16.95 -4.04 -6.30
N LEU A 99 -15.98 -4.86 -6.75
CA LEU A 99 -15.57 -6.05 -6.01
C LEU A 99 -14.81 -5.62 -4.75
N VAL A 100 -15.17 -6.21 -3.62
CA VAL A 100 -14.51 -5.95 -2.34
C VAL A 100 -13.68 -7.18 -1.97
N ALA A 101 -12.39 -6.98 -1.67
CA ALA A 101 -11.51 -8.02 -1.17
C ALA A 101 -11.22 -7.83 0.32
N GLY A 102 -10.96 -8.94 1.02
CA GLY A 102 -10.70 -8.93 2.44
C GLY A 102 -10.44 -10.32 2.99
N SER A 103 -10.86 -10.56 4.23
CA SER A 103 -10.74 -11.87 4.87
C SER A 103 -11.94 -12.19 5.75
N ALA A 104 -12.16 -13.47 6.00
CA ALA A 104 -13.13 -13.92 6.99
C ALA A 104 -12.55 -15.12 7.76
N GLY A 105 -12.76 -15.12 9.07
CA GLY A 105 -12.17 -16.13 9.94
C GLY A 105 -13.10 -16.62 11.03
N ASP A 106 -12.71 -17.76 11.61
CA ASP A 106 -13.39 -18.40 12.72
C ASP A 106 -12.66 -18.16 14.07
N GLY A 107 -11.65 -17.26 14.08
CA GLY A 107 -10.78 -16.99 15.21
C GLY A 107 -9.53 -17.87 15.27
N THR A 108 -9.48 -18.95 14.47
CA THR A 108 -8.33 -19.86 14.40
C THR A 108 -7.68 -19.82 13.00
N ASN A 109 -8.49 -19.69 11.97
CA ASN A 109 -8.06 -19.60 10.58
C ASN A 109 -8.79 -18.49 9.87
N ASN A 110 -8.10 -17.79 8.96
CA ASN A 110 -8.70 -16.83 8.06
C ASN A 110 -8.56 -17.29 6.62
N ARG A 111 -9.62 -17.07 5.85
CA ARG A 111 -9.61 -17.24 4.38
C ARG A 111 -9.73 -15.89 3.71
N GLY A 112 -9.05 -15.72 2.60
CA GLY A 112 -9.28 -14.59 1.70
C GLY A 112 -10.71 -14.65 1.14
N ILE A 113 -11.33 -13.49 1.00
CA ILE A 113 -12.67 -13.35 0.41
C ILE A 113 -12.65 -12.35 -0.73
N ILE A 114 -13.55 -12.57 -1.69
CA ILE A 114 -13.98 -11.57 -2.67
C ILE A 114 -15.50 -11.52 -2.57
N LEU A 115 -16.02 -10.31 -2.31
CA LEU A 115 -17.45 -10.03 -2.27
C LEU A 115 -17.89 -9.36 -3.57
N ASP A 116 -18.81 -9.98 -4.30
CA ASP A 116 -19.45 -9.44 -5.48
C ASP A 116 -20.96 -9.42 -5.27
N LYS A 117 -21.55 -8.23 -5.17
CA LYS A 117 -23.02 -8.01 -5.06
C LYS A 117 -23.68 -8.89 -4.01
N GLY A 118 -23.04 -9.09 -2.87
CA GLY A 118 -23.55 -9.90 -1.76
C GLY A 118 -23.14 -11.37 -1.78
N ALA A 119 -22.51 -11.85 -2.84
CA ALA A 119 -21.97 -13.22 -2.93
C ALA A 119 -20.48 -13.26 -2.56
N PHE A 120 -20.09 -14.24 -1.75
CA PHE A 120 -18.70 -14.44 -1.33
C PHE A 120 -18.03 -15.58 -2.12
N SER A 121 -16.83 -15.31 -2.61
CA SER A 121 -15.87 -16.32 -3.06
C SER A 121 -14.75 -16.42 -2.05
N PHE A 122 -14.20 -17.63 -1.85
CA PHE A 122 -13.19 -17.92 -0.82
C PHE A 122 -11.95 -18.54 -1.45
N PHE A 123 -10.79 -18.20 -0.89
CA PHE A 123 -9.52 -18.84 -1.23
C PHE A 123 -8.58 -18.86 -0.02
N SER A 124 -7.58 -19.75 -0.05
CA SER A 124 -6.59 -19.88 1.01
C SER A 124 -5.21 -20.05 0.42
N THR A 125 -4.23 -19.35 0.97
CA THR A 125 -2.82 -19.51 0.61
C THR A 125 -2.35 -20.90 1.01
N PRO A 126 -1.85 -21.73 0.08
CA PRO A 126 -1.46 -23.10 0.37
C PRO A 126 -0.40 -23.18 1.47
N GLY A 127 -0.63 -24.03 2.47
CA GLY A 127 0.31 -24.24 3.59
C GLY A 127 0.27 -23.20 4.69
N TRP A 128 -0.61 -22.18 4.60
CA TRP A 128 -0.74 -21.13 5.61
C TRP A 128 -2.10 -21.18 6.31
N ALA A 129 -2.09 -20.90 7.61
CA ALA A 129 -3.32 -20.90 8.43
C ALA A 129 -4.19 -19.66 8.18
N TYR A 130 -3.55 -18.53 7.91
CA TYR A 130 -4.23 -17.26 7.64
C TYR A 130 -4.01 -16.83 6.20
N THR A 131 -5.06 -16.32 5.58
CA THR A 131 -5.02 -15.66 4.27
C THR A 131 -5.81 -14.36 4.37
N GLU A 132 -5.14 -13.24 4.11
CA GLU A 132 -5.79 -11.94 4.10
C GLU A 132 -5.52 -11.22 2.79
N SER A 133 -6.58 -10.76 2.12
CA SER A 133 -6.49 -9.96 0.91
C SER A 133 -6.39 -8.49 1.26
N ARG A 134 -5.46 -7.78 0.62
CA ARG A 134 -5.21 -6.36 0.86
C ARG A 134 -5.38 -5.47 -0.35
N GLY A 135 -5.36 -6.06 -1.55
CA GLY A 135 -5.52 -5.35 -2.81
C GLY A 135 -6.23 -6.22 -3.84
N ILE A 136 -6.92 -5.58 -4.78
CA ILE A 136 -7.60 -6.23 -5.89
C ILE A 136 -7.44 -5.37 -7.14
N SER A 137 -7.03 -5.99 -8.26
CA SER A 137 -6.88 -5.30 -9.54
C SER A 137 -8.22 -4.86 -10.12
N ASP A 138 -8.22 -3.85 -11.00
CA ASP A 138 -9.44 -3.28 -11.57
C ASP A 138 -10.33 -4.28 -12.29
N ASN A 139 -9.73 -5.26 -12.96
CA ASN A 139 -10.47 -6.34 -13.64
C ASN A 139 -10.87 -7.48 -12.70
N GLY A 140 -10.48 -7.43 -11.41
CA GLY A 140 -10.77 -8.46 -10.41
C GLY A 140 -9.97 -9.76 -10.56
N GLN A 141 -9.06 -9.84 -11.54
CA GLN A 141 -8.30 -11.06 -11.81
C GLN A 141 -7.23 -11.32 -10.76
N LEU A 142 -6.53 -10.27 -10.32
CA LEU A 142 -5.42 -10.40 -9.38
C LEU A 142 -5.80 -9.84 -8.01
N VAL A 143 -5.51 -10.61 -6.99
CA VAL A 143 -5.66 -10.22 -5.58
C VAL A 143 -4.30 -10.29 -4.91
N THR A 144 -3.95 -9.29 -4.12
CA THR A 144 -2.73 -9.27 -3.31
C THR A 144 -3.05 -9.36 -1.84
N GLY A 145 -2.09 -9.84 -1.06
CA GLY A 145 -2.25 -9.98 0.37
C GLY A 145 -1.11 -10.75 1.00
N TYR A 146 -1.41 -11.42 2.08
CA TYR A 146 -0.44 -12.26 2.77
C TYR A 146 -1.06 -13.56 3.29
N GLY A 147 -0.21 -14.60 3.31
CA GLY A 147 -0.41 -15.78 4.13
C GLY A 147 0.36 -15.65 5.44
N ALA A 148 -0.16 -16.22 6.52
CA ALA A 148 0.56 -16.28 7.79
C ALA A 148 0.39 -17.65 8.47
N ASP A 149 1.39 -18.04 9.26
CA ASP A 149 1.30 -19.23 10.09
C ASP A 149 0.31 -19.04 11.26
N SER A 150 -0.02 -20.12 11.97
CA SER A 150 -0.96 -20.08 13.09
C SER A 150 -0.45 -19.28 14.29
N SER A 151 0.85 -19.03 14.38
CA SER A 151 1.47 -18.22 15.43
C SER A 151 1.56 -16.73 15.06
N LEU A 152 1.22 -16.37 13.83
CA LEU A 152 1.39 -15.03 13.25
C LEU A 152 2.84 -14.52 13.36
N SER A 153 3.81 -15.42 13.29
CA SER A 153 5.23 -15.12 13.39
C SER A 153 5.90 -15.03 12.01
N ASN A 154 5.36 -15.75 11.03
CA ASN A 154 5.84 -15.77 9.66
C ASN A 154 4.75 -15.30 8.71
N TYR A 155 5.13 -14.46 7.76
CA TYR A 155 4.24 -13.88 6.77
C TYR A 155 4.86 -14.01 5.38
N VAL A 156 4.04 -14.38 4.40
CA VAL A 156 4.43 -14.41 2.99
C VAL A 156 3.49 -13.54 2.16
N GLY A 157 4.05 -12.60 1.39
CA GLY A 157 3.29 -11.85 0.42
C GLY A 157 2.88 -12.71 -0.76
N PHE A 158 1.66 -12.55 -1.26
CA PHE A 158 1.18 -13.26 -2.43
C PHE A 158 0.54 -12.34 -3.47
N ILE A 159 0.50 -12.86 -4.72
CA ILE A 159 -0.43 -12.48 -5.77
C ILE A 159 -1.24 -13.73 -6.09
N TYR A 160 -2.55 -13.65 -5.98
CA TYR A 160 -3.48 -14.72 -6.32
C TYR A 160 -4.18 -14.38 -7.65
N ASP A 161 -4.04 -15.27 -8.64
CA ASP A 161 -4.77 -15.19 -9.90
C ASP A 161 -6.09 -15.97 -9.75
N THR A 162 -7.20 -15.24 -9.78
CA THR A 162 -8.54 -15.82 -9.57
C THR A 162 -9.02 -16.68 -10.73
N GLN A 163 -8.49 -16.49 -11.94
CA GLN A 163 -8.86 -17.27 -13.12
C GLN A 163 -8.13 -18.61 -13.15
N ASP A 164 -6.82 -18.58 -12.86
CA ASP A 164 -5.98 -19.77 -12.88
C ASP A 164 -5.94 -20.50 -11.53
N ASN A 165 -6.58 -19.94 -10.48
CA ASN A 165 -6.51 -20.42 -9.10
C ASN A 165 -5.07 -20.65 -8.65
N ARG A 166 -4.18 -19.69 -8.93
CA ARG A 166 -2.74 -19.82 -8.75
C ARG A 166 -2.20 -18.71 -7.84
N PHE A 167 -1.36 -19.12 -6.89
CA PHE A 167 -0.59 -18.21 -6.04
C PHE A 167 0.82 -18.01 -6.57
N ILE A 168 1.32 -16.80 -6.48
CA ILE A 168 2.71 -16.41 -6.64
C ILE A 168 3.14 -15.81 -5.31
N GLU A 169 3.94 -16.55 -4.55
CA GLU A 169 4.59 -16.06 -3.33
C GLU A 169 5.91 -15.36 -3.68
N PHE A 170 6.29 -14.33 -2.93
CA PHE A 170 7.51 -13.59 -3.21
C PHE A 170 8.11 -12.96 -1.96
N LEU A 171 9.41 -12.59 -2.04
CA LEU A 171 10.24 -12.04 -0.98
C LEU A 171 10.33 -12.99 0.24
N PRO A 172 11.29 -13.91 0.24
CA PRO A 172 11.56 -14.79 1.39
C PRO A 172 12.14 -13.96 2.53
N SER A 173 11.28 -13.38 3.35
CA SER A 173 11.62 -12.61 4.55
C SER A 173 10.74 -13.07 5.69
N ILE A 174 11.09 -12.71 6.92
CA ILE A 174 10.30 -13.06 8.10
C ILE A 174 8.89 -12.47 8.01
N PHE A 175 8.74 -11.31 7.33
CA PHE A 175 7.50 -10.58 7.28
C PHE A 175 7.35 -9.86 5.94
N THR A 176 6.44 -10.32 5.10
CA THR A 176 6.10 -9.66 3.83
C THR A 176 4.59 -9.56 3.68
N ILE A 177 4.09 -8.35 3.43
CA ILE A 177 2.68 -8.09 3.14
C ILE A 177 2.59 -7.35 1.81
N ALA A 178 1.92 -7.94 0.81
CA ALA A 178 1.52 -7.26 -0.40
C ALA A 178 0.22 -6.50 -0.14
N GLN A 179 0.24 -5.18 -0.32
CA GLN A 179 -0.88 -4.31 0.04
C GLN A 179 -1.72 -3.92 -1.18
N GLY A 180 -1.18 -3.15 -2.10
CA GLY A 180 -1.87 -2.63 -3.26
C GLY A 180 -1.37 -3.22 -4.58
N ILE A 181 -2.23 -3.21 -5.59
CA ILE A 181 -1.90 -3.60 -6.96
C ILE A 181 -2.61 -2.66 -7.93
N ASN A 182 -1.91 -2.25 -9.01
CA ASN A 182 -2.49 -1.46 -10.09
C ASN A 182 -2.78 -2.31 -11.33
N SER A 183 -3.40 -1.71 -12.36
CA SER A 183 -3.71 -2.39 -13.63
C SER A 183 -2.48 -2.75 -14.45
N HIS A 184 -1.31 -2.17 -14.17
CA HIS A 184 -0.03 -2.57 -14.73
C HIS A 184 0.60 -3.77 -14.01
N LYS A 185 -0.11 -4.40 -13.06
CA LYS A 185 0.36 -5.53 -12.23
C LYS A 185 1.58 -5.19 -11.36
N GLN A 186 1.80 -3.91 -11.08
CA GLN A 186 2.78 -3.48 -10.09
C GLN A 186 2.17 -3.66 -8.71
N VAL A 187 2.94 -4.19 -7.77
CA VAL A 187 2.50 -4.46 -6.41
C VAL A 187 3.33 -3.66 -5.43
N VAL A 188 2.67 -3.02 -4.50
CA VAL A 188 3.31 -2.31 -3.38
C VAL A 188 2.94 -2.97 -2.06
N GLY A 189 3.84 -2.83 -1.10
CA GLY A 189 3.61 -3.37 0.24
C GLY A 189 4.74 -3.05 1.19
N ASN A 190 4.87 -3.87 2.21
CA ASN A 190 5.94 -3.74 3.20
C ASN A 190 6.62 -5.07 3.47
N VAL A 191 7.91 -4.98 3.82
CA VAL A 191 8.76 -6.11 4.15
C VAL A 191 9.63 -5.77 5.36
N GLN A 192 9.84 -6.74 6.23
CA GLN A 192 10.86 -6.69 7.27
C GLN A 192 12.00 -7.61 6.84
N LEU A 193 13.16 -7.04 6.54
CA LEU A 193 14.35 -7.82 6.21
C LEU A 193 14.97 -8.41 7.48
N ASP A 194 15.20 -9.71 7.44
CA ASP A 194 16.02 -10.41 8.43
C ASP A 194 17.49 -9.96 8.28
N PRO A 195 18.23 -9.76 9.39
CA PRO A 195 19.66 -9.45 9.33
C PRO A 195 20.52 -10.49 8.60
N SER A 196 20.03 -11.73 8.48
CA SER A 196 20.70 -12.81 7.74
C SER A 196 20.44 -12.79 6.23
N VAL A 197 19.45 -12.00 5.77
CA VAL A 197 19.08 -11.89 4.36
C VAL A 197 19.76 -10.67 3.76
N ALA A 198 20.75 -10.90 2.90
CA ALA A 198 21.39 -9.82 2.17
C ALA A 198 20.46 -9.32 1.05
N TYR A 199 20.16 -8.04 1.05
CA TYR A 199 19.50 -7.36 -0.07
C TYR A 199 20.40 -6.23 -0.57
N PRO A 200 20.64 -6.10 -1.89
CA PRO A 200 21.63 -5.16 -2.42
C PRO A 200 21.39 -3.73 -1.94
N GLY A 201 22.33 -3.20 -1.15
CA GLY A 201 22.32 -1.83 -0.63
C GLY A 201 21.36 -1.55 0.52
N ALA A 202 20.52 -2.52 0.95
CA ALA A 202 19.57 -2.34 2.02
C ALA A 202 20.04 -3.03 3.33
N PRO A 203 20.27 -2.28 4.44
CA PRO A 203 20.52 -2.88 5.74
C PRO A 203 19.27 -3.57 6.29
N ALA A 204 19.40 -4.37 7.35
CA ALA A 204 18.25 -4.97 8.04
C ALA A 204 17.24 -3.89 8.48
N GLY A 205 15.95 -4.21 8.43
CA GLY A 205 14.90 -3.28 8.85
C GLY A 205 13.60 -3.37 8.06
N GLY A 206 12.67 -2.47 8.35
CA GLY A 206 11.37 -2.36 7.69
C GLY A 206 11.43 -1.42 6.47
N TYR A 207 10.88 -1.90 5.36
CA TYR A 207 10.84 -1.19 4.06
C TYR A 207 9.46 -1.22 3.45
N GLY A 208 9.13 -0.18 2.67
CA GLY A 208 8.19 -0.31 1.59
C GLY A 208 8.85 -1.04 0.41
N PHE A 209 8.08 -1.72 -0.41
CA PHE A 209 8.57 -2.29 -1.66
C PHE A 209 7.66 -1.94 -2.84
N LEU A 210 8.24 -1.91 -4.03
CA LEU A 210 7.57 -1.88 -5.32
C LEU A 210 8.04 -3.09 -6.14
N ARG A 211 7.12 -4.02 -6.43
CA ARG A 211 7.36 -5.18 -7.27
C ARG A 211 6.83 -4.92 -8.67
N GLN A 212 7.69 -5.15 -9.67
CA GLN A 212 7.35 -5.05 -11.09
C GLN A 212 6.70 -6.36 -11.61
N PRO A 213 5.96 -6.32 -12.74
CA PRO A 213 5.35 -7.51 -13.33
C PRO A 213 6.34 -8.62 -13.68
N ASN A 214 7.59 -8.26 -14.03
CA ASN A 214 8.66 -9.22 -14.33
C ASN A 214 9.25 -9.89 -13.08
N GLY A 215 8.84 -9.46 -11.89
CA GLY A 215 9.31 -9.99 -10.61
C GLY A 215 10.37 -9.14 -9.91
N ASP A 216 10.95 -8.14 -10.58
CA ASP A 216 11.92 -7.25 -9.96
C ASP A 216 11.30 -6.48 -8.80
N VAL A 217 12.06 -6.34 -7.71
CA VAL A 217 11.62 -5.65 -6.49
C VAL A 217 12.58 -4.51 -6.17
N VAL A 218 12.02 -3.36 -5.90
CA VAL A 218 12.72 -2.20 -5.36
C VAL A 218 12.26 -1.98 -3.92
N LEU A 219 13.19 -1.94 -2.99
CA LEU A 219 12.93 -1.53 -1.61
C LEU A 219 13.08 -0.02 -1.47
N PHE A 220 12.22 0.58 -0.66
CA PHE A 220 12.32 2.02 -0.40
C PHE A 220 12.08 2.37 1.07
N ARG A 221 12.74 3.44 1.49
CA ARG A 221 12.46 4.17 2.73
C ARG A 221 12.03 5.58 2.39
N VAL A 222 11.14 6.13 3.21
CA VAL A 222 10.73 7.53 3.14
C VAL A 222 11.42 8.28 4.25
N ASN A 223 12.14 9.35 3.88
CA ASN A 223 12.85 10.24 4.80
C ASN A 223 13.79 9.50 5.78
N GLY A 224 14.42 8.40 5.33
CA GLY A 224 15.31 7.59 6.15
C GLY A 224 14.66 6.87 7.33
N ALA A 225 13.33 6.86 7.42
CA ALA A 225 12.60 6.22 8.51
C ALA A 225 12.81 4.70 8.50
N ILE A 226 12.88 4.11 9.70
CA ILE A 226 13.13 2.67 9.88
C ILE A 226 11.87 1.81 9.78
N ASN A 227 10.68 2.43 9.78
CA ASN A 227 9.39 1.77 9.62
C ASN A 227 8.62 2.46 8.50
N ASN A 228 8.56 1.80 7.35
CA ASN A 228 7.91 2.29 6.15
C ASN A 228 6.93 1.25 5.63
N ARG A 229 5.77 1.70 5.18
CA ARG A 229 4.76 0.82 4.61
C ARG A 229 4.16 1.45 3.36
N GLY A 230 4.38 0.83 2.20
CA GLY A 230 3.58 1.08 1.01
C GLY A 230 2.20 0.46 1.18
N ARG A 231 1.14 1.20 0.86
CA ARG A 231 -0.25 0.77 1.03
C ARG A 231 -1.01 0.70 -0.29
N GLY A 232 -1.09 1.79 -1.01
CA GLY A 232 -1.79 1.90 -2.28
C GLY A 232 -0.86 2.30 -3.42
N ILE A 233 -1.22 1.91 -4.63
CA ILE A 233 -0.57 2.33 -5.87
C ILE A 233 -1.62 2.55 -6.95
N ASN A 234 -1.56 3.69 -7.65
CA ASN A 234 -2.45 3.97 -8.77
C ASN A 234 -1.80 3.62 -10.12
N ASN A 235 -2.53 3.80 -11.22
CA ASN A 235 -2.05 3.46 -12.56
C ASN A 235 -0.98 4.42 -13.10
N SER A 236 -0.80 5.61 -12.51
CA SER A 236 0.34 6.49 -12.81
C SER A 236 1.62 6.13 -12.05
N GLY A 237 1.57 5.11 -11.19
CA GLY A 237 2.70 4.65 -10.38
C GLY A 237 2.93 5.48 -9.12
N LEU A 238 2.00 6.36 -8.74
CA LEU A 238 2.05 7.03 -7.44
C LEU A 238 1.71 6.04 -6.34
N ILE A 239 2.56 6.00 -5.32
CA ILE A 239 2.45 5.14 -4.16
C ILE A 239 2.03 5.98 -2.97
N THR A 240 1.05 5.50 -2.22
CA THR A 240 0.70 6.04 -0.90
C THR A 240 1.03 5.05 0.20
N GLY A 241 1.14 5.56 1.42
CA GLY A 241 1.43 4.75 2.60
C GLY A 241 1.73 5.63 3.80
N PHE A 242 2.48 5.08 4.73
CA PHE A 242 2.94 5.85 5.88
C PHE A 242 4.35 5.45 6.32
N PHE A 243 4.98 6.33 7.07
CA PHE A 243 6.24 6.09 7.76
C PHE A 243 6.16 6.63 9.19
N SER A 244 6.93 6.05 10.09
CA SER A 244 7.08 6.60 11.45
C SER A 244 8.21 7.63 11.44
N ASP A 245 7.86 8.88 11.72
CA ASP A 245 8.82 9.98 11.80
C ASP A 245 9.88 9.68 12.86
N THR A 246 11.15 9.83 12.51
CA THR A 246 12.27 9.44 13.38
C THR A 246 12.43 10.30 14.64
N SER A 247 11.90 11.52 14.62
CA SER A 247 12.01 12.49 15.73
C SER A 247 10.81 12.45 16.66
N THR A 248 9.60 12.31 16.10
CA THR A 248 8.34 12.36 16.86
C THR A 248 7.73 11.01 17.12
N HIS A 249 8.17 9.96 16.39
CA HIS A 249 7.56 8.61 16.36
C HIS A 249 6.09 8.59 15.92
N VAL A 250 5.61 9.67 15.34
CA VAL A 250 4.26 9.80 14.80
C VAL A 250 4.21 9.18 13.39
N ASN A 251 3.14 8.47 13.09
CA ASN A 251 2.88 7.98 11.74
C ASN A 251 2.43 9.14 10.85
N ARG A 252 3.13 9.33 9.75
CA ARG A 252 2.84 10.36 8.75
C ARG A 252 2.51 9.70 7.43
N GLY A 253 1.41 10.09 6.82
CA GLY A 253 1.04 9.66 5.49
C GLY A 253 1.92 10.29 4.42
N PHE A 254 2.05 9.64 3.27
CA PHE A 254 2.77 10.17 2.13
C PHE A 254 2.15 9.78 0.79
N VAL A 255 2.47 10.56 -0.25
CA VAL A 255 2.35 10.19 -1.66
C VAL A 255 3.72 10.37 -2.29
N ALA A 256 4.22 9.34 -2.97
CA ALA A 256 5.53 9.36 -3.58
C ALA A 256 5.57 8.57 -4.89
N GLN A 257 6.56 8.85 -5.72
CA GLN A 257 6.94 8.01 -6.84
C GLN A 257 8.25 7.31 -6.52
N VAL A 258 8.30 6.00 -6.74
CA VAL A 258 9.49 5.18 -6.56
C VAL A 258 10.00 4.77 -7.92
N ALA A 259 11.27 5.05 -8.21
CA ALA A 259 11.87 4.64 -9.46
C ALA A 259 12.05 3.11 -9.50
N VAL A 260 12.16 2.53 -10.71
CA VAL A 260 12.33 1.09 -10.88
C VAL A 260 13.76 0.60 -10.65
N ALA A 261 14.70 1.51 -10.41
CA ALA A 261 16.11 1.25 -10.10
C ALA A 261 16.69 2.45 -9.32
N PRO A 262 17.68 2.24 -8.45
CA PRO A 262 18.31 0.98 -8.03
C PRO A 262 17.40 0.11 -7.14
N ALA A 263 17.86 -1.10 -6.80
CA ALA A 263 17.12 -2.07 -5.98
C ALA A 263 16.74 -1.56 -4.59
N TYR A 264 17.45 -0.57 -4.07
CA TYR A 264 17.11 0.14 -2.84
C TYR A 264 17.20 1.66 -3.04
N GLN A 265 16.25 2.40 -2.46
CA GLN A 265 16.16 3.86 -2.55
C GLN A 265 15.72 4.50 -1.23
N ASP A 266 16.32 5.64 -0.91
CA ASP A 266 15.75 6.60 0.04
C ASP A 266 14.96 7.65 -0.73
N VAL A 267 13.66 7.74 -0.44
CA VAL A 267 12.72 8.66 -1.08
C VAL A 267 12.48 9.84 -0.15
N THR A 268 12.81 11.04 -0.61
CA THR A 268 12.51 12.26 0.16
C THR A 268 11.08 12.70 -0.12
N VAL A 269 10.30 12.83 0.95
CA VAL A 269 8.92 13.33 0.93
C VAL A 269 8.80 14.53 1.85
N GLN A 270 8.31 15.66 1.34
CA GLN A 270 8.14 16.91 2.08
C GLN A 270 7.03 17.77 1.47
N GLY A 271 6.58 18.78 2.22
CA GLY A 271 5.53 19.69 1.74
C GLY A 271 4.24 18.95 1.40
N ASP A 272 3.70 19.24 0.23
CA ASP A 272 2.42 18.71 -0.25
C ASP A 272 2.42 17.20 -0.55
N ALA A 273 3.58 16.56 -0.57
CA ALA A 273 3.68 15.11 -0.68
C ALA A 273 3.45 14.38 0.67
N LEU A 274 3.41 15.13 1.78
CA LEU A 274 3.00 14.64 3.09
C LEU A 274 1.48 14.71 3.24
N LEU A 275 0.92 13.66 3.80
CA LEU A 275 -0.49 13.55 4.13
C LEU A 275 -0.64 13.49 5.64
N ASP A 276 -0.82 14.67 6.23
CA ASP A 276 -1.07 14.80 7.67
C ASP A 276 -2.45 15.42 7.86
N VAL A 277 -3.40 14.67 8.37
CA VAL A 277 -4.72 15.19 8.70
C VAL A 277 -4.56 16.24 9.81
N PRO A 278 -5.07 17.47 9.64
CA PRO A 278 -4.89 18.53 10.64
C PRO A 278 -5.44 18.12 12.01
N GLY A 279 -4.60 18.23 13.05
CA GLY A 279 -4.95 17.86 14.42
C GLY A 279 -4.86 16.37 14.74
N ALA A 280 -4.44 15.54 13.80
CA ALA A 280 -4.25 14.11 14.04
C ALA A 280 -3.05 13.82 14.94
N GLY A 281 -3.18 12.80 15.78
CA GLY A 281 -2.06 12.16 16.49
C GLY A 281 -1.24 11.25 15.55
N GLY A 282 -1.76 10.95 14.36
CA GLY A 282 -1.06 10.26 13.28
C GLY A 282 -1.98 9.97 12.11
N THR A 283 -1.39 9.83 10.93
CA THR A 283 -2.11 9.61 9.67
C THR A 283 -1.56 8.38 8.95
N ILE A 284 -2.46 7.51 8.50
CA ILE A 284 -2.17 6.31 7.71
C ILE A 284 -2.91 6.43 6.38
N ALA A 285 -2.20 6.74 5.31
CA ALA A 285 -2.76 6.80 3.97
C ALA A 285 -2.80 5.37 3.39
N GLU A 286 -4.01 4.83 3.18
CA GLU A 286 -4.22 3.42 2.86
C GLU A 286 -4.39 3.17 1.36
N ALA A 287 -5.09 4.04 0.64
CA ALA A 287 -5.40 3.85 -0.77
C ALA A 287 -5.27 5.15 -1.57
N ILE A 288 -4.91 5.02 -2.84
CA ILE A 288 -4.86 6.12 -3.80
C ILE A 288 -5.52 5.66 -5.10
N ASN A 289 -6.37 6.51 -5.70
CA ASN A 289 -6.99 6.25 -6.99
C ASN A 289 -6.29 6.98 -8.14
N ASP A 290 -6.75 6.78 -9.37
CA ASP A 290 -6.14 7.37 -10.58
C ASP A 290 -6.32 8.89 -10.69
N SER A 291 -7.28 9.45 -9.99
CA SER A 291 -7.42 10.91 -9.84
C SER A 291 -6.45 11.51 -8.83
N GLY A 292 -5.62 10.69 -8.17
CA GLY A 292 -4.71 11.11 -7.11
C GLY A 292 -5.41 11.39 -5.77
N HIS A 293 -6.70 11.04 -5.63
CA HIS A 293 -7.38 11.10 -4.35
C HIS A 293 -6.86 9.99 -3.44
N VAL A 294 -6.74 10.30 -2.16
CA VAL A 294 -6.27 9.36 -1.13
C VAL A 294 -7.36 9.13 -0.09
N ALA A 295 -7.48 7.91 0.37
CA ALA A 295 -8.29 7.57 1.53
C ALA A 295 -7.45 6.81 2.56
N GLY A 296 -7.85 6.88 3.82
CA GLY A 296 -7.12 6.22 4.88
C GLY A 296 -7.73 6.46 6.25
N THR A 297 -6.89 6.25 7.25
CA THR A 297 -7.27 6.32 8.66
C THR A 297 -6.35 7.32 9.38
N TRP A 298 -6.90 8.09 10.27
CA TRP A 298 -6.16 8.92 11.21
C TRP A 298 -6.65 8.64 12.64
N PHE A 299 -5.86 8.98 13.63
CA PHE A 299 -6.27 8.86 15.02
C PHE A 299 -6.12 10.18 15.74
N ASP A 300 -7.07 10.46 16.63
CA ASP A 300 -7.09 11.67 17.44
C ASP A 300 -6.11 11.57 18.62
N ALA A 301 -6.04 12.60 19.44
CA ALA A 301 -5.18 12.64 20.61
C ALA A 301 -5.57 11.63 21.72
N ALA A 302 -6.81 11.12 21.69
CA ALA A 302 -7.28 10.06 22.57
C ALA A 302 -7.03 8.65 22.03
N GLY A 303 -6.55 8.54 20.77
CA GLY A 303 -6.30 7.27 20.10
C GLY A 303 -7.51 6.67 19.37
N ASN A 304 -8.61 7.43 19.22
CA ASN A 304 -9.77 6.95 18.45
C ASN A 304 -9.47 7.03 16.96
N TYR A 305 -9.95 6.02 16.23
CA TYR A 305 -9.75 5.92 14.79
C TYR A 305 -10.87 6.59 14.00
N HIS A 306 -10.47 7.37 13.01
CA HIS A 306 -11.32 8.09 12.08
C HIS A 306 -10.90 7.79 10.64
N GLY A 307 -11.85 7.62 9.74
CA GLY A 307 -11.57 7.56 8.32
C GLY A 307 -11.38 8.97 7.73
N PHE A 308 -10.63 9.05 6.62
CA PHE A 308 -10.55 10.27 5.84
C PHE A 308 -10.55 10.01 4.33
N PHE A 309 -10.97 11.04 3.60
CA PHE A 309 -10.76 11.20 2.18
C PHE A 309 -10.01 12.51 1.94
N ALA A 310 -8.97 12.48 1.13
CA ALA A 310 -8.17 13.63 0.78
C ALA A 310 -8.15 13.82 -0.75
N ALA A 311 -8.50 15.02 -1.19
CA ALA A 311 -8.40 15.43 -2.59
C ALA A 311 -7.28 16.45 -2.75
N PRO A 312 -6.42 16.34 -3.79
CA PRO A 312 -5.44 17.37 -4.08
C PRO A 312 -6.16 18.66 -4.46
N VAL A 313 -5.76 19.78 -3.87
CA VAL A 313 -6.27 21.10 -4.26
C VAL A 313 -5.49 21.56 -5.50
N PRO A 314 -6.13 21.85 -6.64
CA PRO A 314 -5.43 22.37 -7.80
C PRO A 314 -4.64 23.60 -7.42
N GLY A 315 -3.32 23.62 -7.71
CA GLY A 315 -2.48 24.77 -7.45
C GLY A 315 -3.04 25.99 -8.16
N THR A 316 -3.19 27.10 -7.42
CA THR A 316 -3.30 28.42 -8.03
C THR A 316 -2.02 28.66 -8.83
N LYS A 317 -2.12 28.66 -10.16
CA LYS A 317 -1.03 29.04 -11.04
C LYS A 317 -0.64 30.48 -10.80
#